data_77050237089b3d52064da2b6a08903bf
#
_entry.id   77050237089b3d52064da2b6a08903bf
#
_cell.length_a   1.000
_cell.length_b   1.000
_cell.length_c   1.000
_cell.angle_alpha   90.00
_cell.angle_beta   90.00
_cell.angle_gamma   90.00
#
_symmetry.space_group_name_H-M   'P 1'
#
loop_
_entity.id
_entity.type
_entity.pdbx_description
1 polymer ?
#
loop_
_entity_poly.entity_id
_entity_poly.type
_entity_poly.pdbx_seq_one_letter_code
_entity_poly.pdbx_strand_id
1 'polypeptide(L)'
;YNKNITIFARNEKIALENLALLISEIYLIMNKHFLAELDKGTKNALIKKRIINHYIYNGNSTITDLSKEVDLSVPTVTKFISEMCEEGFINDYGKLETSGGRHPNLYGLNPNSGYFIGVDIKQYDVNIGLINFKGDMVELKMNIPYTFENTTESLNKLCQLILNFTKKLPIEKEKILNINVNI
;
A
#
# COMPACT_ATOMS: atom_id res chain seq x y z
N TYR A 1 26.84 28.57 26.41
CA TYR A 1 26.89 27.10 26.25
C TYR A 1 25.50 26.48 26.52
N ASN A 2 24.74 26.93 27.52
CA ASN A 2 23.44 26.34 27.87
C ASN A 2 22.28 26.58 26.85
N LYS A 3 22.29 27.69 26.10
CA LYS A 3 21.22 27.98 25.12
C LYS A 3 21.24 27.04 23.91
N ASN A 4 22.43 26.64 23.47
CA ASN A 4 22.55 25.75 22.30
C ASN A 4 22.15 24.29 22.62
N ILE A 5 22.44 23.84 23.85
CA ILE A 5 22.01 22.50 24.33
C ILE A 5 20.49 22.44 24.47
N THR A 6 19.85 23.51 24.97
CA THR A 6 18.40 23.58 25.11
C THR A 6 17.67 23.64 23.75
N ILE A 7 18.24 24.34 22.76
CA ILE A 7 17.71 24.39 21.38
C ILE A 7 17.88 23.02 20.71
N PHE A 8 19.03 22.36 20.90
CA PHE A 8 19.27 21.02 20.34
C PHE A 8 18.31 19.99 20.89
N ALA A 9 18.14 19.92 22.21
CA ALA A 9 17.19 19.03 22.87
C ALA A 9 15.72 19.31 22.50
N ARG A 10 15.38 20.59 22.25
CA ARG A 10 14.04 20.99 21.81
C ARG A 10 13.79 20.58 20.36
N ASN A 11 14.80 20.67 19.50
CA ASN A 11 14.69 20.25 18.09
C ASN A 11 14.62 18.72 17.96
N GLU A 12 15.38 17.97 18.77
CA GLU A 12 15.25 16.51 18.84
C GLU A 12 13.87 16.09 19.32
N LYS A 13 13.32 16.75 20.33
CA LYS A 13 11.99 16.47 20.84
C LYS A 13 10.91 16.74 19.77
N ILE A 14 10.99 17.85 19.05
CA ILE A 14 10.08 18.18 17.93
C ILE A 14 10.23 17.16 16.78
N ALA A 15 11.46 16.72 16.49
CA ALA A 15 11.70 15.69 15.48
C ALA A 15 11.09 14.34 15.86
N LEU A 16 11.25 13.93 17.12
CA LEU A 16 10.66 12.71 17.64
C LEU A 16 9.12 12.80 17.71
N GLU A 17 8.58 13.96 18.06
CA GLU A 17 7.13 14.21 18.04
C GLU A 17 6.57 14.18 16.62
N ASN A 18 7.25 14.78 15.64
CA ASN A 18 6.85 14.74 14.23
C ASN A 18 6.98 13.31 13.64
N LEU A 19 8.03 12.59 14.00
CA LEU A 19 8.21 11.19 13.64
C LEU A 19 7.15 10.31 14.32
N ALA A 20 6.85 10.53 15.58
CA ALA A 20 5.81 9.83 16.32
C ALA A 20 4.41 10.15 15.74
N LEU A 21 4.14 11.39 15.33
CA LEU A 21 2.92 11.77 14.62
C LEU A 21 2.84 11.09 13.25
N LEU A 22 3.90 11.10 12.48
CA LEU A 22 3.97 10.39 11.21
C LEU A 22 3.77 8.89 11.39
N ILE A 23 4.44 8.29 12.37
CA ILE A 23 4.30 6.87 12.73
C ILE A 23 2.87 6.59 13.26
N SER A 24 2.29 7.47 14.07
CA SER A 24 0.92 7.31 14.57
C SER A 24 -0.12 7.47 13.47
N GLU A 25 0.05 8.42 12.55
CA GLU A 25 -0.79 8.54 11.35
C GLU A 25 -0.65 7.31 10.45
N ILE A 26 0.59 6.83 10.23
CA ILE A 26 0.86 5.59 9.48
C ILE A 26 0.26 4.38 10.22
N TYR A 27 0.42 4.29 11.55
CA TYR A 27 -0.11 3.19 12.36
C TYR A 27 -1.64 3.19 12.41
N LEU A 28 -2.27 4.35 12.47
CA LEU A 28 -3.73 4.50 12.38
C LEU A 28 -4.25 4.08 10.99
N ILE A 29 -3.47 4.35 9.95
CA ILE A 29 -3.74 3.96 8.57
C ILE A 29 -3.52 2.45 8.38
N MET A 30 -2.44 1.89 8.95
CA MET A 30 -2.10 0.45 8.87
C MET A 30 -3.08 -0.47 9.60
N ASN A 31 -3.90 0.04 10.48
CA ASN A 31 -4.90 -0.73 11.24
C ASN A 31 -6.16 -1.09 10.44
N LYS A 32 -6.09 -1.13 9.11
CA LYS A 32 -7.15 -1.75 8.34
C LYS A 32 -7.13 -3.25 8.61
N HIS A 33 -8.22 -3.72 9.13
CA HIS A 33 -8.49 -5.09 9.58
C HIS A 33 -7.98 -6.17 8.61
N PHE A 34 -8.00 -5.88 7.31
CA PHE A 34 -7.57 -6.79 6.25
C PHE A 34 -6.04 -7.04 6.24
N LEU A 35 -5.21 -6.00 6.27
CA LEU A 35 -3.75 -6.17 6.28
C LEU A 35 -3.28 -6.80 7.60
N ALA A 36 -3.86 -6.37 8.72
CA ALA A 36 -3.61 -6.97 10.02
C ALA A 36 -4.07 -8.44 10.07
N GLU A 37 -5.13 -8.82 9.35
CA GLU A 37 -5.54 -10.21 9.20
C GLU A 37 -4.53 -11.00 8.36
N LEU A 38 -4.05 -10.43 7.25
CA LEU A 38 -3.04 -11.06 6.40
C LEU A 38 -1.73 -11.34 7.15
N ASP A 39 -1.37 -10.51 8.12
CA ASP A 39 -0.12 -10.68 8.89
C ASP A 39 -0.25 -11.72 10.02
N LYS A 40 -1.47 -12.11 10.41
CA LYS A 40 -1.68 -13.13 11.46
C LYS A 40 -1.20 -14.54 11.08
N GLY A 41 -0.82 -14.80 9.82
CA GLY A 41 -0.34 -16.09 9.36
C GLY A 41 -1.37 -17.22 9.45
N THR A 42 -2.65 -16.89 9.60
CA THR A 42 -3.74 -17.89 9.63
C THR A 42 -3.89 -18.56 8.27
N LYS A 43 -4.48 -19.76 8.25
CA LYS A 43 -4.76 -20.46 6.99
C LYS A 43 -5.56 -19.59 6.00
N ASN A 44 -6.54 -18.85 6.49
CA ASN A 44 -7.37 -17.95 5.66
C ASN A 44 -6.54 -16.78 5.11
N ALA A 45 -5.68 -16.17 5.94
CA ALA A 45 -4.76 -15.13 5.52
C ALA A 45 -3.82 -15.59 4.40
N LEU A 46 -3.27 -16.80 4.53
CA LEU A 46 -2.41 -17.39 3.50
C LEU A 46 -3.17 -17.62 2.18
N ILE A 47 -4.42 -18.05 2.25
CA ILE A 47 -5.26 -18.21 1.04
C ILE A 47 -5.54 -16.84 0.40
N LYS A 48 -5.96 -15.84 1.17
CA LYS A 48 -6.16 -14.47 0.67
C LYS A 48 -4.89 -13.91 0.02
N LYS A 49 -3.70 -14.12 0.64
CA LYS A 49 -2.40 -13.74 0.03
C LYS A 49 -2.14 -14.42 -1.31
N ARG A 50 -2.43 -15.72 -1.42
CA ARG A 50 -2.26 -16.47 -2.69
C ARG A 50 -3.19 -15.92 -3.78
N ILE A 51 -4.43 -15.60 -3.45
CA ILE A 51 -5.41 -14.99 -4.37
C ILE A 51 -4.92 -13.61 -4.85
N ILE A 52 -4.46 -12.75 -3.92
CA ILE A 52 -3.92 -11.43 -4.27
C ILE A 52 -2.71 -11.58 -5.19
N ASN A 53 -1.76 -12.44 -4.83
CA ASN A 53 -0.57 -12.67 -5.63
C ASN A 53 -0.92 -13.17 -7.04
N HIS A 54 -1.89 -14.08 -7.16
CA HIS A 54 -2.36 -14.52 -8.47
C HIS A 54 -2.82 -13.33 -9.32
N TYR A 55 -3.65 -12.45 -8.77
CA TYR A 55 -4.15 -11.28 -9.51
C TYR A 55 -3.07 -10.24 -9.82
N ILE A 56 -2.06 -10.08 -8.95
CA ILE A 56 -0.92 -9.20 -9.23
C ILE A 56 -0.14 -9.69 -10.45
N TYR A 57 0.14 -10.99 -10.54
CA TYR A 57 1.00 -11.55 -11.59
C TYR A 57 0.26 -11.94 -12.87
N ASN A 58 -0.98 -12.39 -12.75
CA ASN A 58 -1.74 -12.96 -13.88
C ASN A 58 -2.91 -12.10 -14.32
N GLY A 59 -3.23 -11.02 -13.58
CA GLY A 59 -4.39 -10.16 -13.87
C GLY A 59 -5.73 -10.83 -13.55
N ASN A 60 -6.81 -10.30 -14.13
CA ASN A 60 -8.15 -10.76 -13.86
C ASN A 60 -8.35 -12.21 -14.36
N SER A 61 -9.08 -13.03 -13.60
CA SER A 61 -9.36 -14.42 -13.95
C SER A 61 -10.76 -14.87 -13.50
N THR A 62 -11.18 -16.02 -14.03
CA THR A 62 -12.43 -16.67 -13.57
C THR A 62 -12.17 -17.42 -12.26
N ILE A 63 -13.23 -17.68 -11.47
CA ILE A 63 -13.13 -18.51 -10.25
C ILE A 63 -12.58 -19.90 -10.58
N THR A 64 -12.97 -20.46 -11.73
CA THR A 64 -12.52 -21.79 -12.15
C THR A 64 -11.02 -21.83 -12.43
N ASP A 65 -10.47 -20.80 -13.11
CA ASP A 65 -9.04 -20.73 -13.40
C ASP A 65 -8.24 -20.44 -12.14
N LEU A 66 -8.72 -19.50 -11.34
CA LEU A 66 -8.11 -19.19 -10.03
C LEU A 66 -8.06 -20.44 -9.13
N SER A 67 -9.14 -21.27 -9.12
CA SER A 67 -9.18 -22.48 -8.28
C SER A 67 -8.10 -23.50 -8.66
N LYS A 68 -7.76 -23.64 -9.94
CA LYS A 68 -6.67 -24.48 -10.42
C LYS A 68 -5.31 -23.93 -9.99
N GLU A 69 -5.10 -22.63 -10.17
CA GLU A 69 -3.82 -21.96 -9.86
C GLU A 69 -3.51 -21.95 -8.35
N VAL A 70 -4.53 -21.72 -7.51
CA VAL A 70 -4.34 -21.72 -6.06
C VAL A 70 -4.51 -23.09 -5.42
N ASP A 71 -4.73 -24.17 -6.23
CA ASP A 71 -4.96 -25.53 -5.76
C ASP A 71 -6.00 -25.65 -4.63
N LEU A 72 -7.19 -25.08 -4.90
CA LEU A 72 -8.32 -25.08 -3.99
C LEU A 72 -9.61 -25.43 -4.72
N SER A 73 -10.59 -25.98 -4.00
CA SER A 73 -11.90 -26.26 -4.60
C SER A 73 -12.63 -24.98 -5.03
N VAL A 74 -13.40 -25.05 -6.11
CA VAL A 74 -14.22 -23.94 -6.60
C VAL A 74 -15.11 -23.34 -5.50
N PRO A 75 -15.84 -24.12 -4.65
CA PRO A 75 -16.61 -23.56 -3.56
C PRO A 75 -15.76 -22.76 -2.55
N THR A 76 -14.54 -23.24 -2.25
CA THR A 76 -13.62 -22.54 -1.33
C THR A 76 -13.19 -21.21 -1.92
N VAL A 77 -12.78 -21.19 -3.20
CA VAL A 77 -12.38 -19.96 -3.88
C VAL A 77 -13.55 -18.99 -3.98
N THR A 78 -14.75 -19.48 -4.33
CA THR A 78 -15.97 -18.64 -4.39
C THR A 78 -16.21 -17.93 -3.07
N LYS A 79 -16.10 -18.64 -1.94
CA LYS A 79 -16.25 -18.06 -0.60
C LYS A 79 -15.27 -16.90 -0.38
N PHE A 80 -13.97 -17.12 -0.62
CA PHE A 80 -12.96 -16.08 -0.43
C PHE A 80 -13.13 -14.89 -1.38
N ILE A 81 -13.48 -15.14 -2.64
CA ILE A 81 -13.77 -14.07 -3.60
C ILE A 81 -14.97 -13.24 -3.14
N SER A 82 -16.05 -13.86 -2.68
CA SER A 82 -17.22 -13.12 -2.15
C SER A 82 -16.84 -12.27 -0.94
N GLU A 83 -16.12 -12.83 0.04
CA GLU A 83 -15.63 -12.08 1.21
C GLU A 83 -14.76 -10.89 0.78
N MET A 84 -13.81 -11.09 -0.13
CA MET A 84 -12.90 -10.02 -0.58
C MET A 84 -13.62 -8.98 -1.47
N CYS A 85 -14.71 -9.34 -2.16
CA CYS A 85 -15.56 -8.38 -2.85
C CYS A 85 -16.37 -7.53 -1.85
N GLU A 86 -16.94 -8.14 -0.81
CA GLU A 86 -17.63 -7.41 0.26
C GLU A 86 -16.67 -6.47 1.03
N GLU A 87 -15.44 -6.90 1.25
CA GLU A 87 -14.38 -6.10 1.84
C GLU A 87 -13.83 -4.99 0.88
N GLY A 88 -14.21 -5.02 -0.40
CA GLY A 88 -13.84 -4.03 -1.42
C GLY A 88 -12.46 -4.20 -2.02
N PHE A 89 -11.76 -5.33 -1.80
CA PHE A 89 -10.43 -5.61 -2.36
C PHE A 89 -10.45 -6.25 -3.74
N ILE A 90 -11.55 -6.91 -4.09
CA ILE A 90 -11.77 -7.53 -5.39
C ILE A 90 -13.03 -6.93 -6.03
N ASN A 91 -12.97 -6.71 -7.34
CA ASN A 91 -14.11 -6.33 -8.17
C ASN A 91 -14.54 -7.49 -9.05
N ASP A 92 -15.86 -7.59 -9.29
CA ASP A 92 -16.43 -8.32 -10.40
C ASP A 92 -16.38 -7.43 -11.65
N TYR A 93 -15.59 -7.82 -12.63
CA TYR A 93 -15.42 -7.10 -13.91
C TYR A 93 -16.43 -7.54 -14.98
N GLY A 94 -17.42 -8.31 -14.60
CA GLY A 94 -18.47 -8.79 -15.49
C GLY A 94 -18.10 -10.07 -16.24
N LYS A 95 -18.90 -10.39 -17.24
CA LYS A 95 -18.81 -11.65 -17.99
C LYS A 95 -17.70 -11.62 -19.01
N LEU A 96 -16.93 -12.70 -19.06
CA LEU A 96 -15.97 -12.94 -20.12
C LEU A 96 -16.75 -13.26 -21.42
N GLU A 97 -16.50 -12.51 -22.50
CA GLU A 97 -17.02 -12.85 -23.81
C GLU A 97 -16.33 -14.11 -24.33
N THR A 98 -17.12 -15.15 -24.55
CA THR A 98 -16.65 -16.42 -25.14
C THR A 98 -17.43 -16.70 -26.41
N SER A 99 -16.80 -17.34 -27.37
CA SER A 99 -17.39 -17.68 -28.67
C SER A 99 -18.48 -18.76 -28.62
N GLY A 100 -18.86 -19.21 -27.40
CA GLY A 100 -19.93 -20.16 -27.17
C GLY A 100 -19.91 -20.75 -25.77
N GLY A 101 -21.08 -21.06 -25.21
CA GLY A 101 -21.22 -21.68 -23.90
C GLY A 101 -21.48 -20.70 -22.75
N ARG A 102 -21.20 -21.15 -21.51
CA ARG A 102 -21.42 -20.35 -20.30
C ARG A 102 -20.38 -19.21 -20.22
N HIS A 103 -20.85 -17.99 -20.02
CA HIS A 103 -20.02 -16.81 -19.81
C HIS A 103 -19.67 -16.68 -18.32
N PRO A 104 -18.46 -17.06 -17.86
CA PRO A 104 -18.08 -16.91 -16.47
C PRO A 104 -17.74 -15.45 -16.16
N ASN A 105 -17.94 -15.05 -14.90
CA ASN A 105 -17.51 -13.73 -14.44
C ASN A 105 -16.00 -13.69 -14.26
N LEU A 106 -15.42 -12.53 -14.59
CA LEU A 106 -14.02 -12.18 -14.31
C LEU A 106 -13.93 -11.42 -13.00
N TYR A 107 -12.98 -11.81 -12.17
CA TYR A 107 -12.65 -11.14 -10.90
C TYR A 107 -11.21 -10.66 -10.93
N GLY A 108 -10.93 -9.60 -10.19
CA GLY A 108 -9.58 -9.04 -10.10
C GLY A 108 -9.47 -8.00 -9.00
N LEU A 109 -8.25 -7.51 -8.75
CA LEU A 109 -8.01 -6.51 -7.71
C LEU A 109 -8.76 -5.21 -8.00
N ASN A 110 -9.34 -4.63 -6.95
CA ASN A 110 -9.88 -3.28 -7.00
C ASN A 110 -8.74 -2.26 -6.87
N PRO A 111 -8.40 -1.48 -7.91
CA PRO A 111 -7.30 -0.53 -7.85
C PRO A 111 -7.49 0.55 -6.78
N ASN A 112 -8.74 0.86 -6.43
CA ASN A 112 -9.10 1.92 -5.49
C ASN A 112 -9.25 1.44 -4.03
N SER A 113 -8.95 0.17 -3.74
CA SER A 113 -9.07 -0.38 -2.39
C SER A 113 -7.95 0.08 -1.45
N GLY A 114 -6.81 0.49 -1.99
CA GLY A 114 -5.69 0.97 -1.22
C GLY A 114 -4.54 1.47 -2.08
N TYR A 115 -3.59 2.14 -1.43
CA TYR A 115 -2.44 2.74 -2.08
C TYR A 115 -1.17 2.51 -1.27
N PHE A 116 -0.03 2.50 -1.95
CA PHE A 116 1.29 2.38 -1.34
C PHE A 116 2.16 3.54 -1.79
N ILE A 117 2.91 4.12 -0.86
CA ILE A 117 3.90 5.16 -1.17
C ILE A 117 5.27 4.53 -1.12
N GLY A 118 6.03 4.68 -2.21
CA GLY A 118 7.44 4.37 -2.28
C GLY A 118 8.27 5.64 -2.20
N VAL A 119 9.31 5.62 -1.37
CA VAL A 119 10.29 6.71 -1.24
C VAL A 119 11.67 6.12 -1.52
N ASP A 120 12.33 6.60 -2.55
CA ASP A 120 13.67 6.17 -2.94
C ASP A 120 14.64 7.34 -2.72
N ILE A 121 15.51 7.17 -1.72
CA ILE A 121 16.45 8.19 -1.29
C ILE A 121 17.79 7.94 -1.97
N LYS A 122 18.26 8.95 -2.69
CA LYS A 122 19.59 8.99 -3.29
C LYS A 122 20.45 10.04 -2.57
N GLN A 123 21.71 10.11 -2.96
CA GLN A 123 22.67 11.00 -2.30
C GLN A 123 22.26 12.48 -2.34
N TYR A 124 21.68 12.94 -3.45
CA TYR A 124 21.34 14.36 -3.68
C TYR A 124 19.90 14.63 -4.05
N ASP A 125 19.08 13.60 -4.18
CA ASP A 125 17.66 13.70 -4.50
C ASP A 125 16.85 12.58 -3.85
N VAL A 126 15.53 12.75 -3.84
CA VAL A 126 14.57 11.75 -3.44
C VAL A 126 13.47 11.64 -4.49
N ASN A 127 13.06 10.40 -4.78
CA ASN A 127 11.90 10.10 -5.60
C ASN A 127 10.76 9.64 -4.70
N ILE A 128 9.55 10.11 -4.95
CA ILE A 128 8.37 9.70 -4.20
C ILE A 128 7.28 9.30 -5.19
N GLY A 129 6.79 8.07 -5.08
CA GLY A 129 5.75 7.53 -5.95
C GLY A 129 4.56 7.00 -5.16
N LEU A 130 3.38 7.05 -5.77
CA LEU A 130 2.14 6.45 -5.30
C LEU A 130 1.73 5.38 -6.30
N ILE A 131 1.51 4.17 -5.82
CA ILE A 131 0.92 3.08 -6.59
C ILE A 131 -0.42 2.67 -5.97
N ASN A 132 -1.36 2.23 -6.81
CA ASN A 132 -2.64 1.70 -6.36
C ASN A 132 -2.52 0.23 -5.90
N PHE A 133 -3.62 -0.35 -5.42
CA PHE A 133 -3.63 -1.74 -4.93
C PHE A 133 -3.36 -2.78 -6.02
N LYS A 134 -3.51 -2.42 -7.27
CA LYS A 134 -3.20 -3.26 -8.43
C LYS A 134 -1.74 -3.18 -8.87
N GLY A 135 -0.99 -2.17 -8.35
CA GLY A 135 0.41 -1.91 -8.71
C GLY A 135 0.60 -0.86 -9.81
N ASP A 136 -0.49 -0.24 -10.30
CA ASP A 136 -0.36 0.82 -11.32
C ASP A 136 0.17 2.11 -10.67
N MET A 137 1.07 2.81 -11.35
CA MET A 137 1.58 4.11 -10.92
C MET A 137 0.49 5.18 -11.04
N VAL A 138 0.17 5.83 -9.92
CA VAL A 138 -0.86 6.88 -9.84
C VAL A 138 -0.23 8.27 -9.87
N GLU A 139 0.84 8.49 -9.12
CA GLU A 139 1.56 9.75 -9.05
C GLU A 139 3.04 9.47 -8.84
N LEU A 140 3.91 10.26 -9.49
CA LEU A 140 5.35 10.12 -9.35
C LEU A 140 6.02 11.49 -9.36
N LYS A 141 6.84 11.77 -8.36
CA LYS A 141 7.76 12.90 -8.32
C LYS A 141 9.17 12.42 -8.24
N MET A 142 9.95 12.80 -9.21
CA MET A 142 11.35 12.42 -9.33
C MET A 142 12.27 13.61 -9.09
N ASN A 143 13.50 13.31 -8.68
CA ASN A 143 14.60 14.27 -8.54
C ASN A 143 14.25 15.47 -7.65
N ILE A 144 13.53 15.22 -6.54
CA ILE A 144 13.24 16.26 -5.55
C ILE A 144 14.56 16.56 -4.82
N PRO A 145 15.06 17.82 -4.83
CA PRO A 145 16.33 18.15 -4.18
C PRO A 145 16.34 17.80 -2.70
N TYR A 146 17.22 16.89 -2.33
CA TYR A 146 17.38 16.42 -0.95
C TYR A 146 18.78 15.84 -0.78
N THR A 147 19.51 16.30 0.22
CA THR A 147 20.81 15.72 0.60
C THR A 147 20.60 14.82 1.80
N PHE A 148 20.93 13.55 1.63
CA PHE A 148 20.85 12.57 2.71
C PHE A 148 22.03 12.79 3.68
N GLU A 149 21.71 13.10 4.92
CA GLU A 149 22.66 13.23 6.02
C GLU A 149 22.10 12.51 7.24
N ASN A 150 22.96 11.89 8.03
CA ASN A 150 22.55 11.24 9.28
C ASN A 150 22.38 12.29 10.40
N THR A 151 21.41 13.19 10.19
CA THR A 151 21.06 14.28 11.10
C THR A 151 19.55 14.35 11.30
N THR A 152 19.11 14.84 12.45
CA THR A 152 17.71 15.11 12.75
C THR A 152 17.08 16.10 11.77
N GLU A 153 17.85 17.09 11.31
CA GLU A 153 17.39 18.10 10.35
C GLU A 153 17.09 17.45 8.99
N SER A 154 17.97 16.58 8.50
CA SER A 154 17.78 15.84 7.26
C SER A 154 16.54 14.94 7.35
N LEU A 155 16.35 14.22 8.47
CA LEU A 155 15.15 13.39 8.70
C LEU A 155 13.88 14.24 8.69
N ASN A 156 13.86 15.38 9.38
CA ASN A 156 12.71 16.28 9.39
C ASN A 156 12.36 16.80 8.00
N LYS A 157 13.35 17.14 7.19
CA LYS A 157 13.17 17.58 5.82
C LYS A 157 12.53 16.46 4.98
N LEU A 158 13.01 15.22 5.13
CA LEU A 158 12.41 14.05 4.46
C LEU A 158 10.94 13.86 4.85
N CYS A 159 10.63 13.89 6.15
CA CYS A 159 9.26 13.78 6.64
C CYS A 159 8.36 14.87 6.04
N GLN A 160 8.83 16.11 5.96
CA GLN A 160 8.09 17.21 5.35
C GLN A 160 7.86 17.00 3.84
N LEU A 161 8.84 16.44 3.12
CA LEU A 161 8.68 16.11 1.70
C LEU A 161 7.59 15.06 1.51
N ILE A 162 7.59 13.99 2.31
CA ILE A 162 6.57 12.94 2.27
C ILE A 162 5.20 13.50 2.63
N LEU A 163 5.07 14.27 3.72
CA LEU A 163 3.82 14.90 4.14
C LEU A 163 3.27 15.87 3.07
N ASN A 164 4.15 16.64 2.43
CA ASN A 164 3.75 17.56 1.37
C ASN A 164 3.31 16.82 0.09
N PHE A 165 3.90 15.65 -0.17
CA PHE A 165 3.45 14.78 -1.25
C PHE A 165 2.07 14.22 -0.93
N THR A 166 1.87 13.61 0.24
CA THR A 166 0.60 12.99 0.64
C THR A 166 -0.57 13.99 0.70
N LYS A 167 -0.32 15.23 1.16
CA LYS A 167 -1.37 16.28 1.22
C LYS A 167 -1.92 16.69 -0.15
N LYS A 168 -1.15 16.49 -1.22
CA LYS A 168 -1.52 16.88 -2.60
C LYS A 168 -2.18 15.74 -3.39
N LEU A 169 -2.23 14.54 -2.82
CA LEU A 169 -2.80 13.38 -3.49
C LEU A 169 -4.34 13.49 -3.54
N PRO A 170 -4.96 13.15 -4.68
CA PRO A 170 -6.42 13.16 -4.84
C PRO A 170 -7.07 11.91 -4.26
N ILE A 171 -6.57 11.41 -3.14
CA ILE A 171 -7.03 10.20 -2.48
C ILE A 171 -7.30 10.45 -0.99
N GLU A 172 -8.17 9.64 -0.40
CA GLU A 172 -8.37 9.61 1.05
C GLU A 172 -7.12 9.05 1.72
N LYS A 173 -6.60 9.74 2.74
CA LYS A 173 -5.38 9.33 3.44
C LYS A 173 -5.50 7.95 4.09
N GLU A 174 -6.71 7.62 4.52
CA GLU A 174 -7.08 6.35 5.13
C GLU A 174 -6.93 5.16 4.18
N LYS A 175 -6.83 5.43 2.89
CA LYS A 175 -6.54 4.42 1.85
C LYS A 175 -5.06 4.19 1.60
N ILE A 176 -4.16 4.96 2.20
CA ILE A 176 -2.73 4.68 2.16
C ILE A 176 -2.45 3.50 3.10
N LEU A 177 -2.05 2.38 2.54
CA LEU A 177 -1.86 1.13 3.27
C LEU A 177 -0.45 1.00 3.85
N ASN A 178 0.55 1.56 3.18
CA ASN A 178 1.94 1.53 3.65
C ASN A 178 2.77 2.62 2.97
N ILE A 179 3.86 3.02 3.66
CA ILE A 179 4.94 3.85 3.11
C ILE A 179 6.23 3.07 3.26
N ASN A 180 6.87 2.78 2.14
CA ASN A 180 8.15 2.09 2.10
C ASN A 180 9.26 3.08 1.73
N VAL A 181 10.34 3.09 2.51
CA VAL A 181 11.50 3.96 2.31
C VAL A 181 12.71 3.09 2.01
N ASN A 182 13.35 3.37 0.88
CA ASN A 182 14.58 2.74 0.43
C ASN A 182 15.71 3.78 0.44
N ILE A 183 16.92 3.37 0.90
CA ILE A 183 18.11 4.23 1.03
C ILE A 183 19.28 3.56 0.30
#